data_377ecdddcfdcfbd0def69a364f2f21b0
#
_entry.id   377ecdddcfdcfbd0def69a364f2f21b0
#
_cell.length_a   1.000
_cell.length_b   1.000
_cell.length_c   1.000
_cell.angle_alpha   90.00
_cell.angle_beta   90.00
_cell.angle_gamma   90.00
#
_symmetry.space_group_name_H-M   'P 1'
#
loop_
_entity.id
_entity.type
_entity.pdbx_description
1 polymer ?
#
loop_
_entity_poly.entity_id
_entity_poly.type
_entity_poly.pdbx_seq_one_letter_code
_entity_poly.pdbx_strand_id
1 'polypeptide(L)'
;MCIRDSMCMAYDGLSDEVKKKLEGAIAVHDFAGFRQRLIKQGKSEAEIEAFNQKYPSPEHPVIRTHPDTKQKVIYVNKAFTQYIKDWDATESSIMLDFLYAQAAIPEYQCRFIWEKDSIAFWDNRACQHYAVSDYWPQVRKVERVTVVGDRPY
;
A
#
# COMPACT_ATOMS: atom_id res chain seq x y z
N MET A 1 -14.28 8.08 -10.04
CA MET A 1 -13.93 8.60 -8.70
C MET A 1 -12.63 7.95 -8.23
N CYS A 2 -11.86 8.58 -7.37
CA CYS A 2 -10.73 7.97 -6.65
C CYS A 2 -10.89 8.23 -5.16
N ILE A 3 -10.52 7.25 -4.34
CA ILE A 3 -10.45 7.39 -2.89
C ILE A 3 -8.99 7.53 -2.51
N ARG A 4 -8.69 8.42 -1.55
CA ARG A 4 -7.38 8.62 -0.94
C ARG A 4 -7.53 8.46 0.55
N ASP A 5 -6.72 7.62 1.15
CA ASP A 5 -6.82 7.24 2.55
C ASP A 5 -5.61 7.78 3.30
N SER A 6 -5.85 8.57 4.36
CA SER A 6 -4.79 9.08 5.22
C SER A 6 -4.31 8.00 6.17
N MET A 7 -3.15 7.44 5.89
CA MET A 7 -2.56 6.40 6.73
C MET A 7 -1.89 6.96 8.00
N CYS A 8 -1.70 8.28 8.07
CA CYS A 8 -1.34 8.99 9.31
C CYS A 8 -2.53 9.00 10.28
N MET A 9 -3.70 9.46 9.82
CA MET A 9 -4.92 9.45 10.64
C MET A 9 -5.31 8.04 11.07
N ALA A 10 -5.14 7.07 10.17
CA ALA A 10 -5.36 5.66 10.48
C ALA A 10 -4.43 5.17 11.62
N TYR A 11 -3.14 5.58 11.61
CA TYR A 11 -2.22 5.27 12.70
C TYR A 11 -2.64 5.97 14.01
N ASP A 12 -3.01 7.25 13.94
CA ASP A 12 -3.41 8.02 15.13
C ASP A 12 -4.63 7.40 15.82
N GLY A 13 -5.56 6.84 15.04
CA GLY A 13 -6.76 6.14 15.52
C GLY A 13 -6.53 4.75 16.13
N LEU A 14 -5.32 4.17 16.02
CA LEU A 14 -5.00 2.90 16.67
C LEU A 14 -4.93 3.06 18.21
N SER A 15 -5.30 2.00 18.95
CA SER A 15 -5.07 1.97 20.39
C SER A 15 -3.56 1.94 20.73
N ASP A 16 -3.21 2.42 21.92
CA ASP A 16 -1.82 2.41 22.39
C ASP A 16 -1.25 0.99 22.49
N GLU A 17 -2.09 0.00 22.82
CA GLU A 17 -1.72 -1.40 22.83
C GLU A 17 -1.28 -1.88 21.44
N VAL A 18 -2.06 -1.57 20.40
CA VAL A 18 -1.73 -1.93 19.02
C VAL A 18 -0.49 -1.18 18.56
N LYS A 19 -0.36 0.12 18.83
CA LYS A 19 0.84 0.90 18.51
C LYS A 19 2.10 0.29 19.13
N LYS A 20 2.04 -0.07 20.41
CA LYS A 20 3.14 -0.72 21.12
C LYS A 20 3.49 -2.10 20.52
N LYS A 21 2.49 -2.89 20.16
CA LYS A 21 2.69 -4.20 19.53
C LYS A 21 3.38 -4.11 18.16
N LEU A 22 3.13 -3.03 17.42
CA LEU A 22 3.69 -2.78 16.09
C LEU A 22 5.04 -2.07 16.12
N GLU A 23 5.52 -1.67 17.30
CA GLU A 23 6.80 -0.96 17.42
C GLU A 23 7.97 -1.84 16.94
N GLY A 24 8.72 -1.34 15.97
CA GLY A 24 9.83 -2.07 15.36
C GLY A 24 9.43 -3.24 14.44
N ALA A 25 8.13 -3.50 14.26
CA ALA A 25 7.67 -4.58 13.39
C ALA A 25 8.02 -4.31 11.92
N ILE A 26 8.55 -5.34 11.24
CA ILE A 26 8.94 -5.31 9.83
C ILE A 26 7.99 -6.17 9.02
N ALA A 27 7.52 -5.66 7.90
CA ALA A 27 6.72 -6.40 6.93
C ALA A 27 7.52 -6.72 5.66
N VAL A 28 7.31 -7.88 5.12
CA VAL A 28 7.86 -8.30 3.82
C VAL A 28 6.85 -7.95 2.74
N HIS A 29 7.30 -7.19 1.74
CA HIS A 29 6.51 -6.82 0.57
C HIS A 29 6.98 -7.62 -0.64
N ASP A 30 6.08 -7.89 -1.57
CA ASP A 30 6.38 -8.65 -2.78
C ASP A 30 5.46 -8.25 -3.93
N PHE A 31 5.92 -8.44 -5.14
CA PHE A 31 5.13 -8.29 -6.36
C PHE A 31 4.38 -9.58 -6.75
N ALA A 32 3.98 -10.40 -5.77
CA ALA A 32 3.33 -11.70 -6.01
C ALA A 32 2.15 -11.62 -7.00
N GLY A 33 1.30 -10.62 -6.87
CA GLY A 33 0.18 -10.40 -7.79
C GLY A 33 0.61 -10.14 -9.23
N PHE A 34 1.71 -9.40 -9.43
CA PHE A 34 2.29 -9.20 -10.76
C PHE A 34 2.94 -10.48 -11.31
N ARG A 35 3.67 -11.21 -10.48
CA ARG A 35 4.26 -12.49 -10.84
C ARG A 35 3.19 -13.48 -11.30
N GLN A 36 2.10 -13.62 -10.56
CA GLN A 36 0.97 -14.46 -10.94
C GLN A 36 0.34 -14.03 -12.28
N ARG A 37 0.30 -12.74 -12.56
CA ARG A 37 -0.19 -12.23 -13.84
C ARG A 37 0.74 -12.60 -15.00
N LEU A 38 2.06 -12.51 -14.82
CA LEU A 38 3.04 -12.94 -15.81
C LEU A 38 2.90 -14.43 -16.12
N ILE A 39 2.75 -15.28 -15.09
CA ILE A 39 2.49 -16.72 -15.23
C ILE A 39 1.22 -16.98 -16.04
N LYS A 40 0.11 -16.30 -15.71
CA LYS A 40 -1.16 -16.43 -16.45
C LYS A 40 -1.06 -15.94 -17.90
N GLN A 41 -0.14 -15.05 -18.23
CA GLN A 41 0.16 -14.58 -19.58
C GLN A 41 1.08 -15.52 -20.36
N GLY A 42 1.49 -16.67 -19.76
CA GLY A 42 2.35 -17.66 -20.42
C GLY A 42 3.81 -17.22 -20.53
N LYS A 43 4.28 -16.31 -19.67
CA LYS A 43 5.69 -15.93 -19.64
C LYS A 43 6.57 -17.12 -19.24
N SER A 44 7.75 -17.21 -19.84
CA SER A 44 8.71 -18.28 -19.58
C SER A 44 9.28 -18.20 -18.15
N GLU A 45 9.79 -19.34 -17.64
CA GLU A 45 10.47 -19.38 -16.33
C GLU A 45 11.64 -18.39 -16.26
N ALA A 46 12.41 -18.25 -17.34
CA ALA A 46 13.51 -17.29 -17.41
C ALA A 46 13.06 -15.83 -17.29
N GLU A 47 11.91 -15.46 -17.89
CA GLU A 47 11.33 -14.11 -17.76
C GLU A 47 10.82 -13.87 -16.34
N ILE A 48 10.24 -14.88 -15.68
CA ILE A 48 9.77 -14.81 -14.30
C ILE A 48 10.97 -14.67 -13.36
N GLU A 49 12.03 -15.43 -13.57
CA GLU A 49 13.24 -15.33 -12.76
C GLU A 49 13.94 -13.97 -12.92
N ALA A 50 14.05 -13.46 -14.14
CA ALA A 50 14.55 -12.11 -14.39
C ALA A 50 13.70 -11.03 -13.68
N PHE A 51 12.37 -11.21 -13.61
CA PHE A 51 11.49 -10.35 -12.85
C PHE A 51 11.78 -10.42 -11.35
N ASN A 52 11.96 -11.62 -10.77
CA ASN A 52 12.28 -11.82 -9.35
C ASN A 52 13.62 -11.15 -8.97
N GLN A 53 14.62 -11.32 -9.82
CA GLN A 53 15.94 -10.68 -9.60
C GLN A 53 15.88 -9.17 -9.67
N LYS A 54 15.06 -8.63 -10.58
CA LYS A 54 14.85 -7.18 -10.70
C LYS A 54 14.07 -6.57 -9.55
N TYR A 55 13.13 -7.34 -8.99
CA TYR A 55 12.23 -6.90 -7.93
C TYR A 55 12.24 -7.91 -6.77
N PRO A 56 13.34 -7.95 -6.00
CA PRO A 56 13.39 -8.78 -4.79
C PRO A 56 12.35 -8.28 -3.79
N SER A 57 11.95 -9.17 -2.88
CA SER A 57 10.98 -8.85 -1.83
C SER A 57 11.61 -7.94 -0.77
N PRO A 58 11.31 -6.63 -0.74
CA PRO A 58 11.90 -5.72 0.22
C PRO A 58 11.24 -5.86 1.59
N GLU A 59 12.03 -5.58 2.62
CA GLU A 59 11.58 -5.43 4.00
C GLU A 59 11.34 -3.94 4.28
N HIS A 60 10.18 -3.62 4.87
CA HIS A 60 9.79 -2.27 5.25
C HIS A 60 9.17 -2.26 6.65
N PRO A 61 9.29 -1.17 7.42
CA PRO A 61 8.57 -1.06 8.69
C PRO A 61 7.06 -1.14 8.46
N VAL A 62 6.34 -1.83 9.34
CA VAL A 62 4.86 -1.83 9.35
C VAL A 62 4.35 -0.41 9.59
N ILE A 63 5.01 0.30 10.51
CA ILE A 63 4.78 1.71 10.81
C ILE A 63 6.03 2.49 10.44
N ARG A 64 5.96 3.24 9.34
CA ARG A 64 7.07 4.12 8.93
C ARG A 64 6.97 5.50 9.57
N THR A 65 8.08 6.23 9.61
CA THR A 65 8.09 7.66 9.92
C THR A 65 8.14 8.45 8.61
N HIS A 66 7.24 9.43 8.46
CA HIS A 66 7.27 10.33 7.31
C HIS A 66 8.52 11.24 7.37
N PRO A 67 9.35 11.32 6.31
CA PRO A 67 10.66 11.98 6.39
C PRO A 67 10.57 13.48 6.68
N ASP A 68 9.53 14.16 6.18
CA ASP A 68 9.36 15.61 6.35
C ASP A 68 8.52 15.94 7.59
N THR A 69 7.31 15.39 7.69
CA THR A 69 6.36 15.73 8.77
C THR A 69 6.64 15.04 10.09
N LYS A 70 7.47 13.96 10.09
CA LYS A 70 7.77 13.10 11.24
C LYS A 70 6.56 12.34 11.80
N GLN A 71 5.42 12.40 11.16
CA GLN A 71 4.24 11.62 11.53
C GLN A 71 4.48 10.13 11.32
N LYS A 72 3.85 9.32 12.15
CA LYS A 72 3.80 7.87 11.96
C LYS A 72 2.72 7.49 10.96
N VAL A 73 3.00 6.49 10.14
CA VAL A 73 2.17 6.09 9.00
C VAL A 73 2.07 4.57 8.96
N ILE A 74 0.87 4.03 8.85
CA ILE A 74 0.68 2.61 8.53
C ILE A 74 1.15 2.39 7.09
N TYR A 75 2.21 1.57 6.91
CA TYR A 75 2.86 1.41 5.60
C TYR A 75 2.57 0.07 4.92
N VAL A 76 1.77 -0.77 5.51
CA VAL A 76 1.32 -2.03 4.92
C VAL A 76 0.10 -1.84 4.02
N ASN A 77 -0.01 -2.65 2.97
CA ASN A 77 -1.15 -2.63 2.06
C ASN A 77 -1.41 -4.02 1.47
N LYS A 78 -2.66 -4.29 1.12
CA LYS A 78 -3.11 -5.61 0.64
C LYS A 78 -2.51 -6.02 -0.71
N ALA A 79 -2.00 -5.06 -1.50
CA ALA A 79 -1.48 -5.36 -2.83
C ALA A 79 -0.06 -5.94 -2.82
N PHE A 80 0.74 -5.57 -1.83
CA PHE A 80 2.17 -5.89 -1.80
C PHE A 80 2.62 -6.59 -0.52
N THR A 81 2.01 -6.30 0.63
CA THR A 81 2.42 -6.89 1.91
C THR A 81 2.03 -8.36 1.98
N GLN A 82 2.98 -9.23 2.33
CA GLN A 82 2.79 -10.67 2.42
C GLN A 82 2.61 -11.12 3.87
N TYR A 83 3.53 -10.74 4.75
CA TYR A 83 3.50 -11.11 6.17
C TYR A 83 4.34 -10.14 7.01
N ILE A 84 4.16 -10.19 8.34
CA ILE A 84 5.02 -9.52 9.31
C ILE A 84 6.11 -10.51 9.70
N LYS A 85 7.36 -10.09 9.53
CA LYS A 85 8.54 -10.90 9.77
C LYS A 85 8.62 -11.30 11.25
N ASP A 86 9.06 -12.52 11.51
CA ASP A 86 9.26 -13.12 12.83
C ASP A 86 7.99 -13.24 13.69
N TRP A 87 6.80 -13.02 13.10
CA TRP A 87 5.52 -13.28 13.73
C TRP A 87 4.95 -14.66 13.33
N ASP A 88 4.12 -15.23 14.22
CA ASP A 88 3.30 -16.39 13.82
C ASP A 88 2.42 -16.04 12.62
N ALA A 89 2.25 -17.00 11.71
CA ALA A 89 1.54 -16.77 10.45
C ALA A 89 0.08 -16.34 10.66
N THR A 90 -0.60 -16.92 11.65
CA THR A 90 -1.99 -16.58 11.99
C THR A 90 -2.07 -15.18 12.61
N GLU A 91 -1.18 -14.88 13.54
CA GLU A 91 -1.09 -13.59 14.19
C GLU A 91 -0.77 -12.47 13.18
N SER A 92 0.20 -12.71 12.29
CA SER A 92 0.55 -11.81 11.19
C SER A 92 -0.64 -11.53 10.29
N SER A 93 -1.37 -12.57 9.86
CA SER A 93 -2.55 -12.43 9.00
C SER A 93 -3.65 -11.61 9.67
N ILE A 94 -3.99 -11.91 10.91
CA ILE A 94 -5.03 -11.19 11.67
C ILE A 94 -4.66 -9.71 11.82
N MET A 95 -3.40 -9.41 12.17
CA MET A 95 -2.95 -8.04 12.33
C MET A 95 -2.96 -7.29 10.99
N LEU A 96 -2.50 -7.90 9.92
CA LEU A 96 -2.51 -7.28 8.60
C LEU A 96 -3.94 -7.01 8.12
N ASP A 97 -4.86 -7.95 8.29
CA ASP A 97 -6.27 -7.73 7.93
C ASP A 97 -6.90 -6.57 8.73
N PHE A 98 -6.59 -6.48 10.02
CA PHE A 98 -6.99 -5.35 10.86
C PHE A 98 -6.42 -4.03 10.34
N LEU A 99 -5.13 -3.97 9.99
CA LEU A 99 -4.48 -2.76 9.48
C LEU A 99 -5.01 -2.37 8.08
N TYR A 100 -5.30 -3.35 7.21
CA TYR A 100 -5.92 -3.06 5.90
C TYR A 100 -7.33 -2.47 6.04
N ALA A 101 -8.08 -2.93 7.05
CA ALA A 101 -9.42 -2.40 7.32
C ALA A 101 -9.40 -0.92 7.75
N GLN A 102 -8.29 -0.44 8.33
CA GLN A 102 -8.16 0.98 8.68
C GLN A 102 -8.29 1.91 7.46
N ALA A 103 -7.78 1.50 6.30
CA ALA A 103 -7.90 2.28 5.07
C ALA A 103 -9.37 2.41 4.59
N ALA A 104 -10.27 1.53 5.03
CA ALA A 104 -11.68 1.56 4.65
C ALA A 104 -12.56 2.44 5.57
N ILE A 105 -12.00 2.99 6.66
CA ILE A 105 -12.72 3.86 7.59
C ILE A 105 -13.02 5.21 6.91
N PRO A 106 -14.30 5.61 6.77
CA PRO A 106 -14.68 6.81 6.01
C PRO A 106 -14.05 8.11 6.50
N GLU A 107 -13.79 8.21 7.81
CA GLU A 107 -13.20 9.38 8.46
C GLU A 107 -11.75 9.64 8.01
N TYR A 108 -11.08 8.61 7.49
CA TYR A 108 -9.70 8.73 6.98
C TYR A 108 -9.65 8.92 5.46
N GLN A 109 -10.81 8.93 4.80
CA GLN A 109 -10.90 8.93 3.34
C GLN A 109 -11.22 10.32 2.77
N CYS A 110 -10.56 10.64 1.66
CA CYS A 110 -10.94 11.74 0.79
C CYS A 110 -11.35 11.19 -0.57
N ARG A 111 -12.54 11.54 -1.04
CA ARG A 111 -13.06 11.14 -2.36
C ARG A 111 -12.82 12.26 -3.36
N PHE A 112 -12.13 11.93 -4.46
CA PHE A 112 -11.84 12.84 -5.55
C PHE A 112 -12.64 12.46 -6.80
N ILE A 113 -13.44 13.39 -7.31
CA ILE A 113 -14.19 13.25 -8.56
C ILE A 113 -13.34 13.83 -9.68
N TRP A 114 -13.06 13.01 -10.68
CA TRP A 114 -12.30 13.41 -11.86
C TRP A 114 -13.19 14.16 -12.84
N GLU A 115 -12.72 15.30 -13.29
CA GLU A 115 -13.25 16.05 -14.44
C GLU A 115 -12.17 16.12 -15.53
N LYS A 116 -12.56 16.60 -16.72
CA LYS A 116 -11.58 16.87 -17.78
C LYS A 116 -10.53 17.89 -17.27
N ASP A 117 -9.28 17.61 -17.57
CA ASP A 117 -8.13 18.45 -17.19
C ASP A 117 -7.87 18.55 -15.67
N SER A 118 -8.51 17.69 -14.85
CA SER A 118 -8.21 17.60 -13.44
C SER A 118 -6.80 17.04 -13.20
N ILE A 119 -6.09 17.65 -12.24
CA ILE A 119 -4.82 17.15 -11.71
C ILE A 119 -5.02 16.78 -10.25
N ALA A 120 -4.65 15.55 -9.88
CA ALA A 120 -4.59 15.12 -8.47
C ALA A 120 -3.14 14.86 -8.07
N PHE A 121 -2.71 15.51 -7.01
CA PHE A 121 -1.39 15.34 -6.43
C PHE A 121 -1.53 14.85 -4.99
N TRP A 122 -0.81 13.77 -4.65
CA TRP A 122 -0.82 13.20 -3.30
C TRP A 122 0.52 12.59 -2.93
N ASP A 123 0.78 12.49 -1.64
CA ASP A 123 1.98 11.88 -1.11
C ASP A 123 1.78 10.37 -0.90
N ASN A 124 2.41 9.55 -1.75
CA ASN A 124 2.39 8.10 -1.62
C ASN A 124 3.07 7.58 -0.34
N ARG A 125 3.84 8.42 0.35
CA ARG A 125 4.51 8.06 1.61
C ARG A 125 3.55 8.03 2.79
N ALA A 126 2.40 8.74 2.66
CA ALA A 126 1.41 8.90 3.71
C ALA A 126 -0.01 8.46 3.32
N CYS A 127 -0.24 8.15 2.04
CA CYS A 127 -1.57 7.83 1.52
C CYS A 127 -1.59 6.48 0.80
N GLN A 128 -2.70 5.77 0.94
CA GLN A 128 -3.10 4.72 0.00
C GLN A 128 -4.14 5.29 -0.97
N HIS A 129 -4.39 4.60 -2.08
CA HIS A 129 -5.41 5.03 -3.02
C HIS A 129 -6.14 3.84 -3.66
N TYR A 130 -7.41 4.06 -3.94
CA TYR A 130 -8.25 3.10 -4.63
C TYR A 130 -8.92 3.75 -5.84
N ALA A 131 -8.78 3.12 -7.01
CA ALA A 131 -9.47 3.53 -8.23
C ALA A 131 -10.86 2.92 -8.27
N VAL A 132 -11.88 3.72 -7.98
CA VAL A 132 -13.27 3.26 -7.99
C VAL A 132 -13.71 3.00 -9.42
N SER A 133 -14.34 1.83 -9.67
CA SER A 133 -14.84 1.43 -10.99
C SER A 133 -16.28 1.90 -11.21
N ASP A 134 -16.56 3.18 -10.91
CA ASP A 134 -17.87 3.82 -10.99
C ASP A 134 -18.11 4.56 -12.33
N TYR A 135 -17.22 4.39 -13.29
CA TYR A 135 -17.25 5.08 -14.57
C TYR A 135 -17.80 4.23 -15.73
N TRP A 136 -18.06 2.96 -15.51
CA TRP A 136 -18.60 2.10 -16.55
C TRP A 136 -20.00 2.56 -16.98
N PRO A 137 -20.32 2.61 -18.31
CA PRO A 137 -19.53 2.16 -19.47
C PRO A 137 -18.58 3.21 -20.08
N GLN A 138 -18.38 4.38 -19.45
CA GLN A 138 -17.49 5.42 -19.96
C GLN A 138 -16.03 4.96 -19.93
N VAL A 139 -15.24 5.49 -20.85
CA VAL A 139 -13.79 5.27 -20.89
C VAL A 139 -13.10 6.25 -19.92
N ARG A 140 -12.32 5.72 -19.01
CA ARG A 140 -11.43 6.51 -18.13
C ARG A 140 -9.99 6.37 -18.62
N LYS A 141 -9.39 7.50 -19.02
CA LYS A 141 -7.97 7.59 -19.35
C LYS A 141 -7.31 8.55 -18.38
N VAL A 142 -6.27 8.11 -17.70
CA VAL A 142 -5.46 8.93 -16.77
C VAL A 142 -3.99 8.66 -17.05
N GLU A 143 -3.17 9.69 -16.90
CA GLU A 143 -1.72 9.60 -16.95
C GLU A 143 -1.15 9.81 -15.54
N ARG A 144 -0.01 9.19 -15.26
CA ARG A 144 0.61 9.29 -13.94
C ARG A 144 2.11 9.51 -14.07
N VAL A 145 2.59 10.48 -13.32
CA VAL A 145 4.02 10.67 -13.05
C VAL A 145 4.27 10.38 -11.57
N THR A 146 5.36 9.69 -11.29
CA THR A 146 5.75 9.37 -9.90
C THR A 146 7.14 9.96 -9.65
N VAL A 147 7.25 10.73 -8.57
CA VAL A 147 8.54 11.22 -8.08
C VAL A 147 9.20 10.10 -7.27
N VAL A 148 10.50 9.89 -7.49
CA VAL A 148 11.29 8.92 -6.72
C VAL A 148 11.45 9.43 -5.29
N GLY A 149 11.14 8.58 -4.33
CA GLY A 149 11.23 8.88 -2.89
C GLY A 149 12.40 8.15 -2.21
N ASP A 150 12.50 8.36 -0.91
CA ASP A 150 13.42 7.71 0.00
C ASP A 150 12.98 6.28 0.37
N ARG A 151 13.91 5.51 0.93
CA ARG A 151 13.58 4.21 1.53
C ARG A 151 12.80 4.44 2.84
N PRO A 152 11.68 3.72 3.06
CA PRO A 152 10.92 3.79 4.32
C PRO A 152 11.76 3.39 5.54
N TYR A 153 11.61 4.10 6.64
CA TYR A 153 12.25 3.83 7.94
C TYR A 153 11.28 4.08 9.10
#